data_d4bedcc07a84abb01f91d703e4254998
#
_entry.id   d4bedcc07a84abb01f91d703e4254998
#
_cell.length_a   1.000
_cell.length_b   1.000
_cell.length_c   1.000
_cell.angle_alpha   90.00
_cell.angle_beta   90.00
_cell.angle_gamma   90.00
#
_symmetry.space_group_name_H-M   'P 1'
#
loop_
_entity.id
_entity.type
_entity.pdbx_description
1 polymer ?
#
loop_
_entity_poly.entity_id
_entity_poly.type
_entity_poly.pdbx_seq_one_letter_code
_entity_poly.pdbx_strand_id
1 'polypeptide(L)'
;NNPYFDAPNSLILGPIKKSIEYTLLPGAEMLVANFKWDAFYRFFGQSLKSYKEFIKQPDDLVKEACFRDLWLRLREAETLPEKVKLLLDFSLPYLRTREFASARIIDGNELEGNANSVKRIAAESGYSERNIQLSYQKYLGFSDKQLHRYQRFKKAIDYLTPFNGQPESVDWLNIVTQCGYYDQSHLIHDFNFFIHLSPTQYLKLQEDICMTAL
;
A
#
# COMPACT_ATOMS: atom_id res chain seq x y z
N ASN A 1 23.81 -6.65 3.72
CA ASN A 1 23.71 -7.28 2.40
C ASN A 1 22.28 -7.07 1.92
N ASN A 2 22.06 -6.06 1.08
CA ASN A 2 20.84 -5.93 0.32
C ASN A 2 20.96 -6.89 -0.87
N PRO A 3 20.21 -7.98 -0.95
CA PRO A 3 20.24 -8.81 -2.13
C PRO A 3 19.60 -8.01 -3.27
N TYR A 4 20.36 -7.71 -4.29
CA TYR A 4 19.81 -7.23 -5.55
C TYR A 4 18.95 -8.36 -6.11
N PHE A 5 17.71 -8.04 -6.42
CA PHE A 5 16.79 -8.97 -7.07
C PHE A 5 16.50 -8.44 -8.48
N ASP A 6 16.90 -9.20 -9.47
CA ASP A 6 16.55 -8.89 -10.86
C ASP A 6 15.08 -9.24 -11.10
N ALA A 7 14.27 -8.24 -11.40
CA ALA A 7 12.87 -8.40 -11.72
C ALA A 7 12.72 -8.83 -13.19
N PRO A 8 12.35 -10.09 -13.49
CA PRO A 8 12.32 -10.53 -14.87
C PRO A 8 11.21 -9.82 -15.67
N ASN A 9 9.95 -9.97 -15.28
CA ASN A 9 8.80 -9.46 -16.04
C ASN A 9 7.72 -8.86 -15.16
N SER A 10 7.36 -9.55 -14.10
CA SER A 10 6.33 -9.14 -13.15
C SER A 10 6.68 -9.57 -11.75
N LEU A 11 6.35 -8.76 -10.78
CA LEU A 11 6.56 -9.02 -9.37
C LEU A 11 5.35 -8.66 -8.56
N ILE A 12 5.12 -9.40 -7.50
CA ILE A 12 4.23 -9.01 -6.42
C ILE A 12 5.07 -8.59 -5.23
N LEU A 13 4.78 -7.40 -4.75
CA LEU A 13 5.40 -6.83 -3.56
C LEU A 13 4.37 -6.70 -2.45
N GLY A 14 4.71 -7.11 -1.26
CA GLY A 14 3.86 -6.75 -0.15
C GLY A 14 3.59 -7.80 0.92
N PRO A 15 2.89 -7.41 1.97
CA PRO A 15 2.44 -6.04 2.25
C PRO A 15 3.61 -5.10 2.54
N ILE A 16 3.64 -3.96 1.83
CA ILE A 16 4.72 -2.98 1.95
C ILE A 16 4.54 -2.20 3.25
N LYS A 17 5.49 -2.35 4.17
CA LYS A 17 5.47 -1.72 5.50
C LYS A 17 6.55 -0.66 5.68
N LYS A 18 7.46 -0.53 4.73
CA LYS A 18 8.54 0.46 4.65
C LYS A 18 8.87 0.75 3.20
N SER A 19 9.62 1.81 2.96
CA SER A 19 10.14 2.13 1.62
C SER A 19 10.96 0.99 1.03
N ILE A 20 10.90 0.89 -0.28
CA ILE A 20 11.71 -0.03 -1.09
C ILE A 20 12.55 0.82 -2.03
N GLU A 21 13.81 0.48 -2.14
CA GLU A 21 14.69 1.04 -3.14
C GLU A 21 14.74 0.14 -4.37
N TYR A 22 14.63 0.71 -5.53
CA TYR A 22 14.77 0.00 -6.80
C TYR A 22 15.51 0.86 -7.81
N THR A 23 16.14 0.22 -8.78
CA THR A 23 16.82 0.87 -9.89
C THR A 23 16.18 0.44 -11.20
N LEU A 24 15.76 1.39 -12.01
CA LEU A 24 15.33 1.13 -13.38
C LEU A 24 16.50 1.33 -14.32
N LEU A 25 16.72 0.38 -15.21
CA LEU A 25 17.70 0.53 -16.27
C LEU A 25 17.24 1.57 -17.30
N PRO A 26 18.17 2.24 -18.00
CA PRO A 26 17.80 3.20 -19.06
C PRO A 26 16.84 2.58 -20.07
N GLY A 27 15.73 3.26 -20.35
CA GLY A 27 14.69 2.78 -21.27
C GLY A 27 13.73 1.74 -20.69
N ALA A 28 13.85 1.37 -19.41
CA ALA A 28 12.87 0.49 -18.77
C ALA A 28 11.58 1.26 -18.43
N GLU A 29 10.45 0.59 -18.65
CA GLU A 29 9.13 1.06 -18.21
C GLU A 29 8.64 0.20 -17.05
N MET A 30 7.99 0.81 -16.08
CA MET A 30 7.38 0.14 -14.95
C MET A 30 5.90 0.52 -14.83
N LEU A 31 5.03 -0.49 -14.81
CA LEU A 31 3.62 -0.32 -14.51
C LEU A 31 3.33 -0.88 -13.12
N VAL A 32 2.80 -0.05 -12.23
CA VAL A 32 2.48 -0.44 -10.86
C VAL A 32 0.98 -0.50 -10.66
N ALA A 33 0.47 -1.68 -10.25
CA ALA A 33 -0.92 -1.87 -9.88
C ALA A 33 -1.02 -2.12 -8.37
N ASN A 34 -1.73 -1.26 -7.65
CA ASN A 34 -1.89 -1.37 -6.21
C ASN A 34 -3.13 -2.17 -5.83
N PHE A 35 -2.96 -3.26 -5.09
CA PHE A 35 -4.06 -3.98 -4.47
C PHE A 35 -4.62 -3.17 -3.30
N LYS A 36 -5.81 -2.62 -3.48
CA LYS A 36 -6.49 -1.86 -2.42
C LYS A 36 -7.19 -2.82 -1.45
N TRP A 37 -7.04 -2.59 -0.16
CA TRP A 37 -7.69 -3.35 0.92
C TRP A 37 -7.44 -4.86 0.82
N ASP A 38 -8.51 -5.67 0.73
CA ASP A 38 -8.49 -7.12 0.67
C ASP A 38 -8.31 -7.70 -0.75
N ALA A 39 -8.05 -6.84 -1.75
CA ALA A 39 -8.01 -7.27 -3.15
C ALA A 39 -6.94 -8.34 -3.41
N PHE A 40 -5.80 -8.29 -2.73
CA PHE A 40 -4.79 -9.35 -2.81
C PHE A 40 -5.35 -10.70 -2.34
N TYR A 41 -5.99 -10.73 -1.17
CA TYR A 41 -6.60 -11.96 -0.66
C TYR A 41 -7.69 -12.48 -1.59
N ARG A 42 -8.54 -11.60 -2.10
CA ARG A 42 -9.61 -11.97 -3.04
C ARG A 42 -9.07 -12.51 -4.35
N PHE A 43 -7.97 -11.98 -4.82
CA PHE A 43 -7.34 -12.40 -6.07
C PHE A 43 -6.60 -13.74 -5.90
N PHE A 44 -5.66 -13.83 -4.99
CA PHE A 44 -4.79 -15.01 -4.83
C PHE A 44 -5.34 -16.07 -3.87
N GLY A 45 -6.31 -15.75 -3.02
CA GLY A 45 -6.85 -16.64 -1.99
C GLY A 45 -5.89 -16.96 -0.86
N GLN A 46 -4.78 -16.23 -0.78
CA GLN A 46 -3.74 -16.48 0.21
C GLN A 46 -3.82 -15.47 1.36
N SER A 47 -3.74 -15.97 2.59
CA SER A 47 -3.68 -15.13 3.78
C SER A 47 -2.40 -14.32 3.83
N LEU A 48 -2.49 -12.99 3.90
CA LEU A 48 -1.35 -12.11 4.05
C LEU A 48 -0.60 -12.30 5.39
N LYS A 49 -1.24 -12.91 6.40
CA LYS A 49 -0.59 -13.27 7.67
C LYS A 49 0.52 -14.30 7.47
N SER A 50 0.33 -15.25 6.56
CA SER A 50 1.31 -16.30 6.24
C SER A 50 2.28 -15.90 5.14
N TYR A 51 2.06 -14.75 4.52
CA TYR A 51 2.90 -14.23 3.46
C TYR A 51 4.18 -13.62 4.07
N LYS A 52 5.24 -14.42 4.12
CA LYS A 52 6.50 -14.03 4.77
C LYS A 52 7.48 -13.38 3.81
N GLU A 53 7.38 -13.69 2.54
CA GLU A 53 8.26 -13.17 1.51
C GLU A 53 7.73 -11.84 1.00
N PHE A 54 8.62 -10.87 0.95
CA PHE A 54 8.31 -9.52 0.51
C PHE A 54 8.14 -9.42 -1.02
N ILE A 55 8.87 -10.25 -1.77
CA ILE A 55 8.89 -10.28 -3.24
C ILE A 55 8.58 -11.70 -3.70
N LYS A 56 7.62 -11.85 -4.62
CA LYS A 56 7.29 -13.12 -5.29
C LYS A 56 7.00 -12.91 -6.76
N GLN A 57 7.24 -13.95 -7.55
CA GLN A 57 6.69 -14.02 -8.89
C GLN A 57 5.21 -14.39 -8.81
N PRO A 58 4.32 -13.66 -9.52
CA PRO A 58 2.88 -13.91 -9.43
C PRO A 58 2.49 -15.29 -9.95
N ASP A 59 3.16 -15.82 -10.97
CA ASP A 59 2.89 -17.16 -11.51
C ASP A 59 3.13 -18.28 -10.49
N ASP A 60 4.03 -18.09 -9.51
CA ASP A 60 4.22 -19.01 -8.39
C ASP A 60 3.02 -19.07 -7.44
N LEU A 61 2.24 -17.99 -7.36
CA LEU A 61 1.06 -17.91 -6.49
C LEU A 61 -0.18 -18.56 -7.11
N VAL A 62 -0.33 -18.47 -8.42
CA VAL A 62 -1.49 -19.05 -9.14
C VAL A 62 -1.17 -20.42 -9.76
N LYS A 63 0.10 -20.81 -9.82
CA LYS A 63 0.60 -22.04 -10.45
C LYS A 63 0.26 -22.15 -11.95
N GLU A 64 0.15 -21.03 -12.60
CA GLU A 64 -0.15 -20.88 -14.02
C GLU A 64 0.73 -19.76 -14.59
N ALA A 65 1.15 -19.87 -15.84
CA ALA A 65 1.97 -18.85 -16.52
C ALA A 65 1.15 -17.65 -17.06
N CYS A 66 0.02 -17.34 -16.44
CA CYS A 66 -0.91 -16.32 -16.92
C CYS A 66 -0.41 -14.89 -16.77
N PHE A 67 0.45 -14.61 -15.79
CA PHE A 67 1.05 -13.28 -15.64
C PHE A 67 2.14 -13.00 -16.68
N ARG A 68 2.82 -14.02 -17.14
CA ARG A 68 3.75 -13.89 -18.28
C ARG A 68 2.99 -13.49 -19.56
N ASP A 69 1.84 -14.12 -19.82
CA ASP A 69 1.01 -13.78 -20.97
C ASP A 69 0.42 -12.36 -20.84
N LEU A 70 -0.03 -12.00 -19.65
CA LEU A 70 -0.47 -10.63 -19.35
C LEU A 70 0.65 -9.61 -19.63
N TRP A 71 1.87 -9.88 -19.17
CA TRP A 71 3.01 -9.01 -19.39
C TRP A 71 3.32 -8.81 -20.89
N LEU A 72 3.27 -9.88 -21.69
CA LEU A 72 3.45 -9.79 -23.14
C LEU A 72 2.39 -8.86 -23.79
N ARG A 73 1.13 -9.02 -23.42
CA ARG A 73 0.03 -8.17 -23.90
C ARG A 73 0.17 -6.71 -23.44
N LEU A 74 0.62 -6.47 -22.20
CA LEU A 74 0.88 -5.12 -21.69
C LEU A 74 2.02 -4.41 -22.44
N ARG A 75 3.02 -5.15 -22.91
CA ARG A 75 4.09 -4.59 -23.76
C ARG A 75 3.60 -4.13 -25.13
N GLU A 76 2.63 -4.82 -25.70
CA GLU A 76 2.06 -4.50 -27.01
C GLU A 76 1.06 -3.33 -26.94
N ALA A 77 0.49 -3.06 -25.77
CA ALA A 77 -0.45 -1.96 -25.58
C ALA A 77 0.30 -0.61 -25.59
N GLU A 78 -0.16 0.30 -26.44
CA GLU A 78 0.50 1.59 -26.66
C GLU A 78 0.09 2.65 -25.63
N THR A 79 -1.15 2.57 -25.13
CA THR A 79 -1.71 3.59 -24.25
C THR A 79 -1.96 3.10 -22.82
N LEU A 80 -1.86 4.01 -21.84
CA LEU A 80 -2.19 3.70 -20.45
C LEU A 80 -3.64 3.19 -20.30
N PRO A 81 -4.67 3.77 -20.90
CA PRO A 81 -6.02 3.22 -20.83
C PRO A 81 -6.15 1.78 -21.32
N GLU A 82 -5.45 1.39 -22.39
CA GLU A 82 -5.41 0.00 -22.85
C GLU A 82 -4.73 -0.92 -21.83
N LYS A 83 -3.59 -0.50 -21.24
CA LYS A 83 -2.91 -1.24 -20.19
C LYS A 83 -3.80 -1.44 -18.97
N VAL A 84 -4.51 -0.39 -18.54
CA VAL A 84 -5.48 -0.46 -17.44
C VAL A 84 -6.62 -1.43 -17.77
N LYS A 85 -7.19 -1.36 -18.98
CA LYS A 85 -8.24 -2.26 -19.41
C LYS A 85 -7.78 -3.72 -19.38
N LEU A 86 -6.59 -4.01 -19.92
CA LEU A 86 -6.01 -5.36 -19.87
C LEU A 86 -5.85 -5.89 -18.45
N LEU A 87 -5.36 -5.05 -17.52
CA LEU A 87 -5.23 -5.41 -16.11
C LEU A 87 -6.59 -5.72 -15.46
N LEU A 88 -7.62 -4.91 -15.74
CA LEU A 88 -8.96 -5.12 -15.22
C LEU A 88 -9.60 -6.37 -15.80
N ASP A 89 -9.59 -6.55 -17.11
CA ASP A 89 -10.14 -7.72 -17.79
C ASP A 89 -9.46 -9.01 -17.31
N PHE A 90 -8.15 -8.97 -17.08
CA PHE A 90 -7.40 -10.08 -16.52
C PHE A 90 -7.78 -10.35 -15.05
N SER A 91 -7.96 -9.30 -14.26
CA SER A 91 -8.12 -9.45 -12.81
C SER A 91 -9.53 -9.87 -12.39
N LEU A 92 -10.56 -9.38 -13.09
CA LEU A 92 -11.96 -9.58 -12.70
C LEU A 92 -12.37 -11.05 -12.51
N PRO A 93 -12.01 -12.01 -13.40
CA PRO A 93 -12.38 -13.41 -13.23
C PRO A 93 -11.80 -14.09 -11.99
N TYR A 94 -10.65 -13.58 -11.50
CA TYR A 94 -9.97 -14.14 -10.32
C TYR A 94 -10.46 -13.56 -9.00
N LEU A 95 -11.18 -12.42 -9.03
CA LEU A 95 -11.62 -11.74 -7.81
C LEU A 95 -12.79 -12.49 -7.16
N ARG A 96 -12.49 -13.19 -6.07
CA ARG A 96 -13.49 -13.85 -5.23
C ARG A 96 -14.44 -12.86 -4.55
N THR A 97 -15.63 -13.32 -4.22
CA THR A 97 -16.57 -12.54 -3.40
C THR A 97 -15.91 -12.14 -2.07
N ARG A 98 -16.16 -10.91 -1.64
CA ARG A 98 -15.65 -10.40 -0.37
C ARG A 98 -16.28 -11.15 0.80
N GLU A 99 -15.44 -11.63 1.73
CA GLU A 99 -15.91 -12.23 2.96
C GLU A 99 -16.51 -11.18 3.90
N PHE A 100 -17.55 -11.55 4.65
CA PHE A 100 -18.25 -10.65 5.58
C PHE A 100 -17.30 -9.95 6.58
N ALA A 101 -16.38 -10.72 7.19
CA ALA A 101 -15.40 -10.16 8.12
C ALA A 101 -14.48 -9.12 7.47
N SER A 102 -14.10 -9.31 6.21
CA SER A 102 -13.31 -8.33 5.45
C SER A 102 -14.11 -7.06 5.16
N ALA A 103 -15.38 -7.20 4.73
CA ALA A 103 -16.26 -6.05 4.49
C ALA A 103 -16.37 -5.18 5.73
N ARG A 104 -16.63 -5.77 6.91
CA ARG A 104 -16.75 -5.04 8.18
C ARG A 104 -15.48 -4.28 8.57
N ILE A 105 -14.30 -4.86 8.30
CA ILE A 105 -13.02 -4.18 8.56
C ILE A 105 -12.86 -2.99 7.63
N ILE A 106 -13.18 -3.13 6.35
CA ILE A 106 -13.02 -2.06 5.37
C ILE A 106 -13.98 -0.93 5.66
N ASP A 107 -15.27 -1.22 5.82
CA ASP A 107 -16.31 -0.24 6.16
C ASP A 107 -15.95 0.52 7.46
N GLY A 108 -15.47 -0.22 8.46
CA GLY A 108 -15.04 0.35 9.72
C GLY A 108 -13.83 1.29 9.64
N ASN A 109 -12.95 1.09 8.65
CA ASN A 109 -11.79 1.96 8.44
C ASN A 109 -12.08 3.13 7.49
N GLU A 110 -13.05 3.00 6.59
CA GLU A 110 -13.44 4.10 5.68
C GLU A 110 -14.27 5.17 6.40
N LEU A 111 -15.09 4.78 7.38
CA LEU A 111 -16.00 5.68 8.08
C LEU A 111 -15.33 6.56 9.14
N GLU A 112 -14.26 6.08 9.78
CA GLU A 112 -13.59 6.84 10.85
C GLU A 112 -12.14 6.37 11.04
N GLY A 113 -11.18 7.29 10.93
CA GLY A 113 -9.78 7.07 11.25
C GLY A 113 -9.48 6.90 12.77
N ASN A 114 -10.35 6.22 13.55
CA ASN A 114 -10.34 6.22 15.00
C ASN A 114 -9.64 5.01 15.66
N ALA A 115 -8.88 5.32 16.69
CA ALA A 115 -8.38 4.36 17.67
C ALA A 115 -9.60 3.64 18.33
N ASN A 116 -9.67 2.30 18.23
CA ASN A 116 -10.69 1.37 18.76
C ASN A 116 -11.61 0.75 17.70
N SER A 117 -11.21 0.76 16.40
CA SER A 117 -11.95 0.10 15.33
C SER A 117 -12.20 -1.38 15.64
N VAL A 118 -11.25 -2.11 16.24
CA VAL A 118 -11.39 -3.52 16.63
C VAL A 118 -12.52 -3.74 17.61
N LYS A 119 -12.61 -2.94 18.68
CA LYS A 119 -13.67 -3.07 19.70
C LYS A 119 -15.05 -2.78 19.12
N ARG A 120 -15.15 -1.71 18.32
CA ARG A 120 -16.41 -1.32 17.70
C ARG A 120 -16.87 -2.39 16.70
N ILE A 121 -16.00 -2.84 15.78
CA ILE A 121 -16.33 -3.87 14.82
C ILE A 121 -16.72 -5.19 15.52
N ALA A 122 -16.02 -5.55 16.60
CA ALA A 122 -16.35 -6.72 17.40
C ALA A 122 -17.78 -6.62 18.01
N ALA A 123 -18.10 -5.48 18.60
CA ALA A 123 -19.42 -5.24 19.19
C ALA A 123 -20.54 -5.26 18.15
N GLU A 124 -20.32 -4.66 16.97
CA GLU A 124 -21.30 -4.58 15.89
C GLU A 124 -21.51 -5.91 15.15
N SER A 125 -20.45 -6.71 15.02
CA SER A 125 -20.47 -7.95 14.23
C SER A 125 -20.73 -9.22 15.03
N GLY A 126 -20.66 -9.16 16.37
CA GLY A 126 -20.76 -10.34 17.23
C GLY A 126 -19.49 -11.21 17.25
N TYR A 127 -18.41 -10.78 16.59
CA TYR A 127 -17.12 -11.47 16.66
C TYR A 127 -16.31 -11.03 17.87
N SER A 128 -15.43 -11.91 18.37
CA SER A 128 -14.45 -11.50 19.40
C SER A 128 -13.41 -10.52 18.82
N GLU A 129 -12.88 -9.63 19.67
CA GLU A 129 -11.79 -8.72 19.29
C GLU A 129 -10.60 -9.46 18.68
N ARG A 130 -10.28 -10.66 19.22
CA ARG A 130 -9.22 -11.51 18.71
C ARG A 130 -9.48 -11.97 17.27
N ASN A 131 -10.73 -12.31 16.94
CA ASN A 131 -11.10 -12.70 15.57
C ASN A 131 -10.95 -11.52 14.61
N ILE A 132 -11.36 -10.32 15.03
CA ILE A 132 -11.19 -9.11 14.23
C ILE A 132 -9.69 -8.82 14.02
N GLN A 133 -8.84 -8.89 15.04
CA GLN A 133 -7.39 -8.73 14.91
C GLN A 133 -6.75 -9.73 13.95
N LEU A 134 -7.17 -10.99 13.99
CA LEU A 134 -6.70 -12.03 13.05
C LEU A 134 -7.17 -11.75 11.63
N SER A 135 -8.37 -11.20 11.46
CA SER A 135 -8.92 -10.81 10.17
C SER A 135 -8.15 -9.65 9.53
N TYR A 136 -7.75 -8.63 10.31
CA TYR A 136 -6.83 -7.59 9.82
C TYR A 136 -5.55 -8.18 9.23
N GLN A 137 -4.92 -9.11 9.95
CA GLN A 137 -3.69 -9.76 9.47
C GLN A 137 -3.94 -10.66 8.25
N LYS A 138 -5.07 -11.39 8.23
CA LYS A 138 -5.43 -12.30 7.14
C LYS A 138 -5.66 -11.56 5.83
N TYR A 139 -6.49 -10.50 5.86
CA TYR A 139 -6.96 -9.82 4.65
C TYR A 139 -6.08 -8.66 4.22
N LEU A 140 -5.50 -7.92 5.18
CA LEU A 140 -4.76 -6.70 4.91
C LEU A 140 -3.24 -6.84 5.14
N GLY A 141 -2.80 -7.89 5.84
CA GLY A 141 -1.39 -8.10 6.19
C GLY A 141 -0.86 -7.17 7.29
N PHE A 142 -1.71 -6.36 7.88
CA PHE A 142 -1.39 -5.41 8.94
C PHE A 142 -2.17 -5.75 10.22
N SER A 143 -1.64 -5.39 11.38
CA SER A 143 -2.49 -5.22 12.55
C SER A 143 -3.27 -3.90 12.44
N ASP A 144 -4.38 -3.78 13.15
CA ASP A 144 -5.15 -2.54 13.26
C ASP A 144 -4.24 -1.33 13.58
N LYS A 145 -3.41 -1.45 14.61
CA LYS A 145 -2.45 -0.42 15.01
C LYS A 145 -1.45 -0.05 13.89
N GLN A 146 -0.95 -1.04 13.13
CA GLN A 146 -0.05 -0.79 12.02
C GLN A 146 -0.76 -0.08 10.87
N LEU A 147 -2.00 -0.47 10.58
CA LEU A 147 -2.81 0.15 9.53
C LEU A 147 -3.08 1.63 9.85
N HIS A 148 -3.54 1.93 11.06
CA HIS A 148 -3.77 3.32 11.48
C HIS A 148 -2.49 4.17 11.47
N ARG A 149 -1.36 3.58 11.89
CA ARG A 149 -0.07 4.25 11.80
C ARG A 149 0.29 4.58 10.35
N TYR A 150 0.10 3.63 9.44
CA TYR A 150 0.35 3.84 8.01
C TYR A 150 -0.59 4.88 7.39
N GLN A 151 -1.89 4.81 7.71
CA GLN A 151 -2.89 5.77 7.22
C GLN A 151 -2.57 7.20 7.67
N ARG A 152 -2.17 7.37 8.94
CA ARG A 152 -1.73 8.65 9.47
C ARG A 152 -0.50 9.19 8.73
N PHE A 153 0.50 8.32 8.51
CA PHE A 153 1.69 8.68 7.74
C PHE A 153 1.34 9.07 6.30
N LYS A 154 0.49 8.26 5.63
CA LYS A 154 0.02 8.58 4.28
C LYS A 154 -0.68 9.93 4.22
N LYS A 155 -1.56 10.21 5.19
CA LYS A 155 -2.24 11.53 5.28
C LYS A 155 -1.23 12.68 5.40
N ALA A 156 -0.14 12.50 6.15
CA ALA A 156 0.92 13.50 6.26
C ALA A 156 1.68 13.69 4.93
N ILE A 157 1.98 12.61 4.22
CA ILE A 157 2.56 12.68 2.87
C ILE A 157 1.63 13.44 1.91
N ASP A 158 0.34 13.06 1.85
CA ASP A 158 -0.65 13.71 0.99
C ASP A 158 -0.79 15.21 1.32
N TYR A 159 -0.69 15.57 2.62
CA TYR A 159 -0.73 16.97 3.08
C TYR A 159 0.52 17.76 2.67
N LEU A 160 1.69 17.12 2.64
CA LEU A 160 2.96 17.75 2.28
C LEU A 160 3.17 17.90 0.77
N THR A 161 2.55 17.05 -0.03
CA THR A 161 2.72 17.03 -1.50
C THR A 161 2.55 18.42 -2.17
N PRO A 162 1.58 19.29 -1.79
CA PRO A 162 1.42 20.59 -2.42
C PRO A 162 2.55 21.60 -2.18
N PHE A 163 3.42 21.36 -1.18
CA PHE A 163 4.48 22.32 -0.79
C PHE A 163 5.73 22.25 -1.67
N ASN A 164 5.84 21.28 -2.59
CA ASN A 164 6.83 21.22 -3.66
C ASN A 164 8.26 21.67 -3.26
N GLY A 165 8.84 21.03 -2.25
CA GLY A 165 10.21 21.31 -1.84
C GLY A 165 10.41 22.57 -0.98
N GLN A 166 9.34 23.26 -0.58
CA GLN A 166 9.41 24.49 0.24
C GLN A 166 9.11 24.23 1.73
N PRO A 167 10.07 23.66 2.49
CA PRO A 167 9.85 23.33 3.90
C PRO A 167 9.59 24.55 4.79
N GLU A 168 10.01 25.74 4.38
CA GLU A 168 9.83 27.01 5.10
C GLU A 168 8.37 27.48 5.10
N SER A 169 7.59 27.08 4.10
CA SER A 169 6.18 27.42 3.96
C SER A 169 5.23 26.48 4.71
N VAL A 170 5.77 25.44 5.34
CA VAL A 170 4.98 24.39 6.00
C VAL A 170 4.66 24.76 7.44
N ASP A 171 3.38 24.85 7.77
CA ASP A 171 2.92 24.89 9.16
C ASP A 171 2.94 23.49 9.79
N TRP A 172 4.07 23.15 10.41
CA TRP A 172 4.29 21.85 11.03
C TRP A 172 3.33 21.53 12.18
N LEU A 173 2.89 22.56 12.92
CA LEU A 173 1.94 22.37 14.01
C LEU A 173 0.55 22.01 13.48
N ASN A 174 0.14 22.64 12.38
CA ASN A 174 -1.09 22.30 11.70
C ASN A 174 -1.07 20.85 11.15
N ILE A 175 0.04 20.42 10.53
CA ILE A 175 0.20 19.03 10.07
C ILE A 175 0.07 18.04 11.21
N VAL A 176 0.76 18.26 12.32
CA VAL A 176 0.68 17.42 13.51
C VAL A 176 -0.78 17.24 13.93
N THR A 177 -1.52 18.35 14.02
CA THR A 177 -2.92 18.34 14.47
C THR A 177 -3.84 17.68 13.44
N GLN A 178 -3.75 18.08 12.17
CA GLN A 178 -4.63 17.59 11.10
C GLN A 178 -4.41 16.11 10.78
N CYS A 179 -3.17 15.63 10.89
CA CYS A 179 -2.84 14.24 10.62
C CYS A 179 -2.98 13.32 11.84
N GLY A 180 -3.31 13.86 13.03
CA GLY A 180 -3.53 13.07 14.23
C GLY A 180 -2.25 12.56 14.89
N TYR A 181 -1.17 13.34 14.80
CA TYR A 181 0.04 13.12 15.59
C TYR A 181 -0.10 13.80 16.97
N TYR A 182 0.59 13.25 17.95
CA TYR A 182 0.62 13.84 19.29
C TYR A 182 1.51 15.09 19.31
N ASP A 183 2.67 15.01 18.68
CA ASP A 183 3.65 16.08 18.56
C ASP A 183 4.50 15.91 17.29
N GLN A 184 5.39 16.86 17.08
CA GLN A 184 6.31 16.86 15.92
C GLN A 184 7.32 15.70 15.98
N SER A 185 7.75 15.29 17.18
CA SER A 185 8.68 14.16 17.35
C SER A 185 8.04 12.85 16.87
N HIS A 186 6.74 12.66 17.16
CA HIS A 186 5.98 11.51 16.68
C HIS A 186 5.85 11.50 15.14
N LEU A 187 5.64 12.66 14.51
CA LEU A 187 5.65 12.81 13.05
C LEU A 187 7.02 12.41 12.47
N ILE A 188 8.11 12.98 12.99
CA ILE A 188 9.48 12.68 12.57
C ILE A 188 9.79 11.18 12.73
N HIS A 189 9.37 10.57 13.84
CA HIS A 189 9.57 9.15 14.07
C HIS A 189 8.86 8.27 13.02
N ASP A 190 7.64 8.63 12.61
CA ASP A 190 6.91 7.89 11.57
C ASP A 190 7.57 8.07 10.19
N PHE A 191 8.04 9.25 9.84
CA PHE A 191 8.79 9.49 8.61
C PHE A 191 10.08 8.66 8.55
N ASN A 192 10.89 8.69 9.61
CA ASN A 192 12.09 7.86 9.70
C ASN A 192 11.78 6.36 9.65
N PHE A 193 10.66 5.92 10.24
CA PHE A 193 10.27 4.52 10.22
C PHE A 193 9.86 4.05 8.83
N PHE A 194 9.06 4.85 8.09
CA PHE A 194 8.49 4.43 6.82
C PHE A 194 9.42 4.66 5.64
N ILE A 195 10.15 5.77 5.60
CA ILE A 195 10.93 6.19 4.43
C ILE A 195 12.38 6.56 4.74
N HIS A 196 12.84 6.41 5.97
CA HIS A 196 14.22 6.72 6.42
C HIS A 196 14.66 8.18 6.18
N LEU A 197 13.70 9.09 6.08
CA LEU A 197 13.90 10.53 5.93
C LEU A 197 13.15 11.28 7.02
N SER A 198 13.63 12.47 7.38
CA SER A 198 12.81 13.42 8.13
C SER A 198 11.78 14.08 7.19
N PRO A 199 10.68 14.67 7.73
CA PRO A 199 9.72 15.41 6.89
C PRO A 199 10.36 16.51 6.03
N THR A 200 11.34 17.21 6.57
CA THR A 200 12.07 18.26 5.85
C THR A 200 12.96 17.69 4.74
N GLN A 201 13.62 16.55 5.00
CA GLN A 201 14.41 15.85 3.97
C GLN A 201 13.52 15.29 2.86
N TYR A 202 12.32 14.80 3.20
CA TYR A 202 11.35 14.35 2.22
C TYR A 202 10.92 15.47 1.28
N LEU A 203 10.62 16.67 1.80
CA LEU A 203 10.28 17.84 0.98
C LEU A 203 11.43 18.25 0.05
N LYS A 204 12.66 18.26 0.54
CA LYS A 204 13.84 18.55 -0.29
C LYS A 204 14.03 17.52 -1.41
N LEU A 205 13.81 16.23 -1.10
CA LEU A 205 13.86 15.18 -2.11
C LEU A 205 12.79 15.35 -3.21
N GLN A 206 11.62 15.89 -2.87
CA GLN A 206 10.57 16.20 -3.86
C GLN A 206 11.01 17.28 -4.86
N GLU A 207 11.84 18.22 -4.47
CA GLU A 207 12.41 19.25 -5.35
C GLU A 207 13.32 18.65 -6.44
N ASP A 208 14.08 17.61 -6.07
CA ASP A 208 15.02 16.91 -6.97
C ASP A 208 14.32 15.88 -7.88
N ILE A 209 13.11 15.45 -7.53
CA ILE A 209 12.34 14.46 -8.30
C ILE A 209 11.25 15.19 -9.06
N CYS A 210 11.34 15.20 -10.39
CA CYS A 210 10.27 15.65 -11.27
C CYS A 210 9.06 14.72 -11.12
N MET A 211 8.22 14.97 -10.10
CA MET A 211 6.97 14.23 -9.91
C MET A 211 6.00 14.70 -10.98
N THR A 212 5.86 13.94 -12.05
CA THR A 212 4.68 14.02 -12.90
C THR A 212 3.47 13.73 -12.01
N ALA A 213 2.64 14.75 -11.79
CA ALA A 213 1.36 14.58 -11.12
C ALA A 213 0.55 13.53 -11.89
N LEU A 214 0.22 12.43 -11.22
CA LEU A 214 -0.72 11.42 -11.70
C LEU A 214 -2.15 11.89 -11.53
#